data_2c8f2c6dfe556911973e26c5e922d579
#
_entry.id   2c8f2c6dfe556911973e26c5e922d579
#
_cell.length_a   1.000
_cell.length_b   1.000
_cell.length_c   1.000
_cell.angle_alpha   90.00
_cell.angle_beta   90.00
_cell.angle_gamma   90.00
#
_symmetry.space_group_name_H-M   'P 1'
#
loop_
_entity.id
_entity.type
_entity.pdbx_description
1 polymer ?
#
loop_
_entity_poly.entity_id
_entity_poly.type
_entity_poly.pdbx_seq_one_letter_code
_entity_poly.pdbx_strand_id
1 'polypeptide(L)'
;TLIRHMLQNAQGRRIALIINEFGDLGVDGDILKGCGDETCREEDVMELSNGCICCTVADDFIPTMEKLLAREDRPDHIVIETSGLALPQPLVRAFNWPGISTQVTVDGVVTVVDGKAVTEGRFAHSVAAVDAQRQLDENLDHETPLSELFEDQIACADMIVVNKTDLLEGAEATALVGTLRGSSRSGVQVITTS
;
A
#
# COMPACT_ATOMS: atom_id res chain seq x y z
N THR A 1 9.95 -2.75 4.27
CA THR A 1 10.92 -3.60 3.56
C THR A 1 10.76 -3.48 2.04
N LEU A 2 9.57 -3.69 1.47
CA LEU A 2 9.33 -3.59 0.01
C LEU A 2 9.65 -2.19 -0.53
N ILE A 3 9.08 -1.14 0.08
CA ILE A 3 9.33 0.26 -0.32
C ILE A 3 10.82 0.58 -0.28
N ARG A 4 11.51 0.20 0.81
CA ARG A 4 12.96 0.40 0.91
C ARG A 4 13.72 -0.28 -0.24
N HIS A 5 13.33 -1.49 -0.61
CA HIS A 5 13.93 -2.19 -1.74
C HIS A 5 13.67 -1.47 -3.07
N MET A 6 12.47 -0.93 -3.26
CA MET A 6 12.12 -0.14 -4.46
C MET A 6 12.98 1.13 -4.54
N LEU A 7 13.13 1.87 -3.45
CA LEU A 7 13.96 3.07 -3.39
C LEU A 7 15.43 2.76 -3.68
N GLN A 8 15.98 1.71 -3.08
CA GLN A 8 17.38 1.28 -3.31
C GLN A 8 17.63 0.80 -4.75
N ASN A 9 16.60 0.38 -5.46
CA ASN A 9 16.69 -0.12 -6.83
C ASN A 9 16.01 0.82 -7.85
N ALA A 10 15.91 2.10 -7.55
CA ALA A 10 15.26 3.09 -8.39
C ALA A 10 15.93 3.30 -9.78
N GLN A 11 17.18 2.85 -9.95
CA GLN A 11 17.91 2.92 -11.22
C GLN A 11 17.99 4.34 -11.82
N GLY A 12 18.19 5.33 -10.96
CA GLY A 12 18.27 6.74 -11.34
C GLY A 12 16.92 7.42 -11.55
N ARG A 13 15.78 6.72 -11.33
CA ARG A 13 14.46 7.35 -11.35
C ARG A 13 14.20 8.05 -10.02
N ARG A 14 13.58 9.19 -10.09
CA ARG A 14 13.10 9.91 -8.91
C ARG A 14 11.77 9.33 -8.45
N ILE A 15 11.73 8.86 -7.23
CA ILE A 15 10.54 8.28 -6.61
C ILE A 15 10.04 9.23 -5.53
N ALA A 16 8.79 9.69 -5.65
CA ALA A 16 8.09 10.30 -4.54
C ALA A 16 7.30 9.24 -3.77
N LEU A 17 7.27 9.39 -2.46
CA LEU A 17 6.61 8.46 -1.55
C LEU A 17 5.51 9.21 -0.79
N ILE A 18 4.29 8.72 -0.90
CA ILE A 18 3.16 9.17 -0.09
C ILE A 18 2.84 8.07 0.89
N ILE A 19 2.89 8.39 2.17
CA ILE A 19 2.68 7.44 3.26
C ILE A 19 1.44 7.86 4.02
N ASN A 20 0.55 6.91 4.20
CA ASN A 20 -0.62 7.08 5.05
C ASN A 20 -0.40 6.33 6.35
N GLU A 21 0.08 7.02 7.36
CA GLU A 21 0.38 6.43 8.65
C GLU A 21 -0.77 6.57 9.64
N PHE A 22 -1.05 5.47 10.33
CA PHE A 22 -1.91 5.41 11.50
C PHE A 22 -1.08 5.10 12.75
N GLY A 23 -0.98 6.09 13.65
CA GLY A 23 -0.45 5.91 15.00
C GLY A 23 1.03 6.24 15.17
N ASP A 24 1.47 6.27 16.43
CA ASP A 24 2.82 6.63 16.93
C ASP A 24 4.00 5.73 16.44
N LEU A 25 3.74 4.82 15.54
CA LEU A 25 4.76 4.03 14.86
C LEU A 25 5.14 4.75 13.56
N GLY A 26 5.79 5.91 13.71
CA GLY A 26 6.31 6.68 12.58
C GLY A 26 6.96 5.77 11.55
N VAL A 27 6.69 6.03 10.29
CA VAL A 27 7.43 5.41 9.18
C VAL A 27 8.84 5.29 9.65
N ASP A 28 9.28 4.07 9.77
CA ASP A 28 10.57 3.76 10.32
C ASP A 28 11.55 4.83 9.88
N GLY A 29 12.09 5.62 10.83
CA GLY A 29 13.11 6.60 10.52
C GLY A 29 14.25 6.02 9.67
N ASP A 30 14.22 4.71 9.45
CA ASP A 30 15.02 3.94 8.51
C ASP A 30 14.56 4.02 7.05
N ILE A 31 13.27 4.32 6.75
CA ILE A 31 12.84 4.65 5.37
C ILE A 31 13.32 6.05 5.05
N LEU A 32 13.11 7.01 5.98
CA LEU A 32 13.61 8.39 5.83
C LEU A 32 15.15 8.44 5.74
N LYS A 33 15.86 7.57 6.46
CA LYS A 33 17.34 7.44 6.34
C LYS A 33 17.77 6.78 5.02
N GLY A 34 16.89 6.04 4.36
CA GLY A 34 17.11 5.51 3.02
C GLY A 34 16.82 6.53 1.90
N CYS A 35 16.08 7.60 2.22
CA CYS A 35 15.90 8.78 1.38
C CYS A 35 16.99 9.80 1.76
N GLY A 36 18.03 9.89 1.05
CA GLY A 36 19.17 10.80 1.30
C GLY A 36 20.10 10.79 0.09
N ASP A 37 19.65 10.09 -0.91
CA ASP A 37 20.27 9.89 -2.20
C ASP A 37 19.54 10.75 -3.26
N GLU A 38 20.17 10.98 -4.39
CA GLU A 38 19.59 11.77 -5.49
C GLU A 38 18.28 11.19 -6.05
N THR A 39 17.96 9.92 -5.75
CA THR A 39 16.78 9.20 -6.24
C THR A 39 15.55 9.35 -5.33
N CYS A 40 15.74 9.72 -4.07
CA CYS A 40 14.66 10.02 -3.11
C CYS A 40 15.16 11.07 -2.11
N ARG A 41 14.61 12.27 -2.16
CA ARG A 41 14.95 13.35 -1.24
C ARG A 41 13.93 13.40 -0.11
N GLU A 42 14.28 13.97 1.03
CA GLU A 42 13.33 14.18 2.14
C GLU A 42 12.07 14.93 1.69
N GLU A 43 12.21 15.88 0.76
CA GLU A 43 11.08 16.63 0.18
C GLU A 43 10.19 15.80 -0.75
N ASP A 44 10.61 14.60 -1.16
CA ASP A 44 9.85 13.68 -1.98
C ASP A 44 9.05 12.68 -1.12
N VAL A 45 9.19 12.72 0.21
CA VAL A 45 8.41 11.95 1.16
C VAL A 45 7.31 12.82 1.74
N MET A 46 6.08 12.43 1.55
CA MET A 46 4.89 13.13 2.05
C MET A 46 4.11 12.21 2.96
N GLU A 47 3.78 12.72 4.10
CA GLU A 47 2.98 12.03 5.12
C GLU A 47 1.58 12.64 5.15
N LEU A 48 0.55 11.79 5.10
CA LEU A 48 -0.84 12.21 5.23
C LEU A 48 -1.29 11.96 6.67
N SER A 49 -1.64 13.02 7.37
CA SER A 49 -1.82 13.02 8.82
C SER A 49 -3.27 12.91 9.31
N ASN A 50 -4.26 12.87 8.41
CA ASN A 50 -5.66 12.98 8.79
C ASN A 50 -6.50 11.71 8.55
N GLY A 51 -6.00 10.56 8.96
CA GLY A 51 -6.80 9.34 8.91
C GLY A 51 -6.59 8.49 7.64
N CYS A 52 -7.47 7.53 7.39
CA CYS A 52 -7.34 6.63 6.26
C CYS A 52 -7.45 7.38 4.92
N ILE A 53 -6.42 7.26 4.08
CA ILE A 53 -6.36 7.90 2.75
C ILE A 53 -7.61 7.60 1.90
N CYS A 54 -8.25 6.45 2.10
CA CYS A 54 -9.49 6.08 1.39
C CYS A 54 -10.70 6.94 1.81
N CYS A 55 -10.69 7.51 3.01
CA CYS A 55 -11.77 8.34 3.55
C CYS A 55 -11.51 9.83 3.34
N THR A 56 -10.25 10.26 3.38
CA THR A 56 -9.82 11.66 3.27
C THR A 56 -9.26 12.00 1.89
N VAL A 57 -9.61 11.22 0.87
CA VAL A 57 -9.08 11.39 -0.50
C VAL A 57 -9.23 12.82 -1.02
N ALA A 58 -10.40 13.45 -0.82
CA ALA A 58 -10.64 14.78 -1.34
C ALA A 58 -9.90 15.87 -0.56
N ASP A 59 -9.73 15.69 0.74
CA ASP A 59 -9.25 16.73 1.65
C ASP A 59 -7.72 16.77 1.74
N ASP A 60 -7.06 15.62 1.69
CA ASP A 60 -5.61 15.51 1.89
C ASP A 60 -4.86 14.98 0.66
N PHE A 61 -5.37 13.91 0.04
CA PHE A 61 -4.67 13.27 -1.06
C PHE A 61 -4.63 14.12 -2.32
N ILE A 62 -5.78 14.69 -2.73
CA ILE A 62 -5.85 15.51 -3.96
C ILE A 62 -4.95 16.75 -3.85
N PRO A 63 -5.01 17.56 -2.78
CA PRO A 63 -4.10 18.70 -2.61
C PRO A 63 -2.63 18.30 -2.57
N THR A 64 -2.31 17.16 -1.96
CA THR A 64 -0.94 16.63 -1.90
C THR A 64 -0.44 16.26 -3.30
N MET A 65 -1.26 15.58 -4.09
CA MET A 65 -0.95 15.24 -5.47
C MET A 65 -0.79 16.49 -6.35
N GLU A 66 -1.69 17.47 -6.24
CA GLU A 66 -1.61 18.72 -6.99
C GLU A 66 -0.31 19.48 -6.65
N LYS A 67 0.05 19.56 -5.38
CA LYS A 67 1.30 20.16 -4.93
C LYS A 67 2.54 19.44 -5.50
N LEU A 68 2.52 18.11 -5.52
CA LEU A 68 3.61 17.29 -6.06
C LEU A 68 3.73 17.51 -7.58
N LEU A 69 2.61 17.55 -8.29
CA LEU A 69 2.56 17.71 -9.74
C LEU A 69 2.86 19.14 -10.21
N ALA A 70 2.71 20.14 -9.34
CA ALA A 70 3.05 21.53 -9.63
C ALA A 70 4.57 21.83 -9.58
N ARG A 71 5.38 20.88 -9.09
CA ARG A 71 6.84 21.07 -8.96
C ARG A 71 7.51 21.09 -10.34
N GLU A 72 8.56 21.90 -10.49
CA GLU A 72 9.38 21.92 -11.72
C GLU A 72 10.13 20.61 -11.90
N ASP A 73 10.61 20.02 -10.80
CA ASP A 73 11.37 18.78 -10.75
C ASP A 73 10.49 17.59 -10.36
N ARG A 74 9.56 17.22 -11.21
CA ARG A 74 8.59 16.15 -10.97
C ARG A 74 9.26 14.80 -10.77
N PRO A 75 8.70 13.93 -9.90
CA PRO A 75 9.15 12.55 -9.80
C PRO A 75 8.78 11.75 -11.07
N ASP A 76 9.58 10.75 -11.38
CA ASP A 76 9.29 9.79 -12.45
C ASP A 76 8.23 8.77 -12.00
N HIS A 77 8.18 8.49 -10.70
CA HIS A 77 7.29 7.52 -10.09
C HIS A 77 6.78 8.02 -8.74
N ILE A 78 5.52 7.71 -8.44
CA ILE A 78 4.91 7.99 -7.15
C ILE A 78 4.50 6.65 -6.55
N VAL A 79 5.03 6.33 -5.39
CA VAL A 79 4.63 5.16 -4.60
C VAL A 79 3.74 5.63 -3.46
N ILE A 80 2.58 5.01 -3.33
CA ILE A 80 1.61 5.32 -2.28
C ILE A 80 1.47 4.11 -1.40
N GLU A 81 1.84 4.27 -0.15
CA GLU A 81 1.63 3.27 0.90
C GLU A 81 0.31 3.56 1.62
N THR A 82 -0.50 2.54 1.78
CA THR A 82 -1.75 2.63 2.50
C THR A 82 -1.77 1.69 3.68
N SER A 83 -2.56 2.04 4.70
CA SER A 83 -2.85 1.11 5.79
C SER A 83 -3.35 -0.23 5.27
N GLY A 84 -2.99 -1.32 5.94
CA GLY A 84 -3.55 -2.65 5.66
C GLY A 84 -5.08 -2.74 5.84
N LEU A 85 -5.71 -1.72 6.42
CA LEU A 85 -7.16 -1.60 6.56
C LEU A 85 -7.81 -0.72 5.49
N ALA A 86 -7.03 -0.17 4.57
CA ALA A 86 -7.53 0.68 3.51
C ALA A 86 -8.17 -0.13 2.37
N LEU A 87 -9.31 0.37 1.88
CA LEU A 87 -9.89 -0.07 0.62
C LEU A 87 -9.17 0.64 -0.54
N PRO A 88 -8.57 -0.08 -1.49
CA PRO A 88 -7.80 0.56 -2.55
C PRO A 88 -8.67 1.27 -3.58
N GLN A 89 -9.92 0.86 -3.78
CA GLN A 89 -10.80 1.39 -4.82
C GLN A 89 -11.07 2.91 -4.74
N PRO A 90 -11.37 3.51 -3.56
CA PRO A 90 -11.57 4.95 -3.47
C PRO A 90 -10.34 5.73 -3.92
N LEU A 91 -9.15 5.29 -3.52
CA LEU A 91 -7.89 5.90 -3.90
C LEU A 91 -7.64 5.79 -5.41
N VAL A 92 -7.82 4.62 -5.99
CA VAL A 92 -7.66 4.41 -7.44
C VAL A 92 -8.63 5.30 -8.23
N ARG A 93 -9.87 5.48 -7.75
CA ARG A 93 -10.84 6.37 -8.37
C ARG A 93 -10.45 7.85 -8.30
N ALA A 94 -9.70 8.26 -7.26
CA ALA A 94 -9.23 9.63 -7.13
C ALA A 94 -8.30 10.06 -8.26
N PHE A 95 -7.60 9.12 -8.90
CA PHE A 95 -6.78 9.40 -10.08
C PHE A 95 -7.58 9.81 -11.33
N ASN A 96 -8.91 9.64 -11.32
CA ASN A 96 -9.79 10.17 -12.35
C ASN A 96 -10.12 11.66 -12.15
N TRP A 97 -9.64 12.29 -11.09
CA TRP A 97 -9.83 13.72 -10.83
C TRP A 97 -9.23 14.56 -11.94
N PRO A 98 -9.93 15.60 -12.48
CA PRO A 98 -9.50 16.32 -13.69
C PRO A 98 -8.08 16.93 -13.59
N GLY A 99 -7.68 17.40 -12.41
CA GLY A 99 -6.34 17.96 -12.17
C GLY A 99 -5.22 16.92 -12.13
N ILE A 100 -5.55 15.64 -11.92
CA ILE A 100 -4.59 14.55 -11.76
C ILE A 100 -4.57 13.66 -13.01
N SER A 101 -5.72 13.27 -13.52
CA SER A 101 -5.88 12.26 -14.57
C SER A 101 -5.16 12.57 -15.90
N THR A 102 -4.89 13.84 -16.18
CA THR A 102 -4.13 14.25 -17.36
C THR A 102 -2.61 14.22 -17.17
N GLN A 103 -2.14 14.04 -15.97
CA GLN A 103 -0.73 14.15 -15.60
C GLN A 103 -0.12 12.86 -15.03
N VAL A 104 -0.96 11.98 -14.49
CA VAL A 104 -0.53 10.73 -13.81
C VAL A 104 -1.41 9.57 -14.26
N THR A 105 -0.81 8.40 -14.35
CA THR A 105 -1.49 7.14 -14.62
C THR A 105 -1.22 6.17 -13.48
N VAL A 106 -2.25 5.46 -13.01
CA VAL A 106 -2.05 4.33 -12.08
C VAL A 106 -1.40 3.20 -12.85
N ASP A 107 -0.18 2.85 -12.49
CA ASP A 107 0.61 1.80 -13.11
C ASP A 107 0.21 0.41 -12.59
N GLY A 108 -0.10 0.31 -11.31
CA GLY A 108 -0.61 -0.91 -10.71
C GLY A 108 -0.84 -0.80 -9.21
N VAL A 109 -1.66 -1.71 -8.72
CA VAL A 109 -1.94 -1.94 -7.30
C VAL A 109 -1.22 -3.19 -6.85
N VAL A 110 -0.34 -3.05 -5.85
CA VAL A 110 0.41 -4.15 -5.26
C VAL A 110 -0.16 -4.47 -3.89
N THR A 111 -0.73 -5.66 -3.74
CA THR A 111 -1.23 -6.14 -2.44
C THR A 111 -0.19 -7.04 -1.79
N VAL A 112 0.25 -6.68 -0.58
CA VAL A 112 1.21 -7.46 0.20
C VAL A 112 0.45 -8.30 1.22
N VAL A 113 0.64 -9.62 1.15
CA VAL A 113 -0.05 -10.62 1.97
C VAL A 113 0.93 -11.25 2.96
N ASP A 114 0.60 -11.27 4.24
CA ASP A 114 1.29 -12.10 5.23
C ASP A 114 0.86 -13.55 5.05
N GLY A 115 1.70 -14.34 4.36
CA GLY A 115 1.39 -15.71 4.02
C GLY A 115 1.09 -16.59 5.24
N LYS A 116 1.85 -16.40 6.33
CA LYS A 116 1.64 -17.16 7.57
C LYS A 116 0.31 -16.82 8.24
N ALA A 117 -0.03 -15.55 8.33
CA ALA A 117 -1.29 -15.13 8.92
C ALA A 117 -2.51 -15.66 8.13
N VAL A 118 -2.46 -15.58 6.81
CA VAL A 118 -3.57 -16.04 5.96
C VAL A 118 -3.74 -17.56 5.98
N THR A 119 -2.67 -18.35 6.00
CA THR A 119 -2.78 -19.82 6.14
C THR A 119 -3.38 -20.24 7.48
N GLU A 120 -3.23 -19.43 8.51
CA GLU A 120 -3.85 -19.64 9.83
C GLU A 120 -5.27 -19.07 9.93
N GLY A 121 -5.85 -18.57 8.83
CA GLY A 121 -7.18 -17.96 8.79
C GLY A 121 -7.23 -16.57 9.43
N ARG A 122 -6.09 -15.93 9.62
CA ARG A 122 -5.95 -14.57 10.12
C ARG A 122 -5.59 -13.65 8.95
N PHE A 123 -6.33 -12.59 8.76
CA PHE A 123 -6.10 -11.62 7.67
C PHE A 123 -5.20 -10.45 8.12
N ALA A 124 -4.70 -10.52 9.34
CA ALA A 124 -3.76 -9.55 9.92
C ALA A 124 -2.79 -10.26 10.86
N HIS A 125 -1.60 -9.67 11.07
CA HIS A 125 -0.61 -10.20 12.01
C HIS A 125 -1.14 -10.28 13.44
N SER A 126 -1.91 -9.27 13.87
CA SER A 126 -2.56 -9.22 15.18
C SER A 126 -3.97 -8.64 15.05
N VAL A 127 -4.99 -9.45 15.29
CA VAL A 127 -6.40 -9.01 15.28
C VAL A 127 -6.63 -7.94 16.36
N ALA A 128 -6.03 -8.10 17.55
CA ALA A 128 -6.16 -7.14 18.63
C ALA A 128 -5.57 -5.76 18.28
N ALA A 129 -4.46 -5.72 17.52
CA ALA A 129 -3.88 -4.47 17.06
C ALA A 129 -4.78 -3.79 16.00
N VAL A 130 -5.38 -4.58 15.13
CA VAL A 130 -6.35 -4.10 14.13
C VAL A 130 -7.60 -3.52 14.81
N ASP A 131 -8.14 -4.20 15.81
CA ASP A 131 -9.30 -3.71 16.55
C ASP A 131 -8.97 -2.40 17.30
N ALA A 132 -7.79 -2.33 17.90
CA ALA A 132 -7.31 -1.10 18.55
C ALA A 132 -7.14 0.04 17.52
N GLN A 133 -6.58 -0.23 16.36
CA GLN A 133 -6.44 0.74 15.28
C GLN A 133 -7.80 1.23 14.75
N ARG A 134 -8.76 0.32 14.58
CA ARG A 134 -10.13 0.67 14.20
C ARG A 134 -10.78 1.59 15.24
N GLN A 135 -10.57 1.34 16.53
CA GLN A 135 -11.13 2.17 17.60
C GLN A 135 -10.54 3.58 17.64
N LEU A 136 -9.32 3.77 17.18
CA LEU A 136 -8.64 5.06 17.17
C LEU A 136 -9.03 5.94 15.98
N ASP A 137 -9.53 5.35 14.90
CA ASP A 137 -9.90 6.08 13.70
C ASP A 137 -11.40 5.97 13.41
N GLU A 138 -12.11 7.07 13.67
CA GLU A 138 -13.55 7.18 13.41
C GLU A 138 -13.94 7.08 11.92
N ASN A 139 -12.95 7.24 11.01
CA ASN A 139 -13.18 7.15 9.57
C ASN A 139 -12.99 5.73 9.01
N LEU A 140 -12.45 4.80 9.80
CA LEU A 140 -12.38 3.40 9.39
C LEU A 140 -13.74 2.73 9.51
N ASP A 141 -14.03 1.86 8.56
CA ASP A 141 -15.19 0.98 8.64
C ASP A 141 -14.95 -0.05 9.76
N HIS A 142 -15.75 0.07 10.83
CA HIS A 142 -15.68 -0.79 12.01
C HIS A 142 -16.49 -2.08 11.84
N GLU A 143 -17.36 -2.17 10.84
CA GLU A 143 -18.34 -3.24 10.69
C GLU A 143 -17.91 -4.30 9.67
N THR A 144 -17.17 -3.91 8.63
CA THR A 144 -16.76 -4.86 7.59
C THR A 144 -15.79 -5.91 8.14
N PRO A 145 -16.09 -7.21 8.00
CA PRO A 145 -15.18 -8.28 8.39
C PRO A 145 -13.83 -8.16 7.68
N LEU A 146 -12.74 -8.49 8.37
CA LEU A 146 -11.39 -8.47 7.77
C LEU A 146 -11.27 -9.38 6.55
N SER A 147 -12.07 -10.45 6.48
CA SER A 147 -12.13 -11.33 5.31
C SER A 147 -12.66 -10.62 4.07
N GLU A 148 -13.71 -9.82 4.19
CA GLU A 148 -14.27 -9.05 3.07
C GLU A 148 -13.30 -7.97 2.61
N LEU A 149 -12.70 -7.25 3.56
CA LEU A 149 -11.66 -6.28 3.26
C LEU A 149 -10.50 -6.91 2.48
N PHE A 150 -10.05 -8.08 2.92
CA PHE A 150 -9.00 -8.83 2.25
C PHE A 150 -9.41 -9.26 0.83
N GLU A 151 -10.64 -9.75 0.65
CA GLU A 151 -11.18 -10.11 -0.67
C GLU A 151 -11.21 -8.90 -1.60
N ASP A 152 -11.63 -7.73 -1.14
CA ASP A 152 -11.63 -6.49 -1.91
C ASP A 152 -10.22 -6.04 -2.29
N GLN A 153 -9.25 -6.17 -1.39
CA GLN A 153 -7.85 -5.87 -1.68
C GLN A 153 -7.26 -6.82 -2.73
N ILE A 154 -7.57 -8.11 -2.65
CA ILE A 154 -7.15 -9.11 -3.65
C ILE A 154 -7.83 -8.85 -5.01
N ALA A 155 -9.12 -8.49 -5.01
CA ALA A 155 -9.85 -8.17 -6.24
C ALA A 155 -9.31 -6.92 -6.95
N CYS A 156 -8.77 -5.96 -6.21
CA CYS A 156 -8.17 -4.74 -6.74
C CYS A 156 -6.73 -4.92 -7.25
N ALA A 157 -6.02 -5.95 -6.79
CA ALA A 157 -4.60 -6.13 -7.06
C ALA A 157 -4.29 -6.37 -8.54
N ASP A 158 -3.21 -5.77 -9.03
CA ASP A 158 -2.54 -6.10 -10.28
C ASP A 158 -1.37 -7.04 -10.03
N MET A 159 -0.80 -6.98 -8.82
CA MET A 159 0.22 -7.90 -8.34
C MET A 159 -0.04 -8.25 -6.87
N ILE A 160 0.15 -9.51 -6.50
CA ILE A 160 0.09 -9.98 -5.12
C ILE A 160 1.47 -10.47 -4.70
N VAL A 161 2.00 -9.90 -3.62
CA VAL A 161 3.26 -10.30 -2.99
C VAL A 161 2.94 -11.09 -1.74
N VAL A 162 3.16 -12.41 -1.77
CA VAL A 162 3.03 -13.27 -0.60
C VAL A 162 4.35 -13.25 0.16
N ASN A 163 4.37 -12.52 1.26
CA ASN A 163 5.54 -12.36 2.11
C ASN A 163 5.57 -13.40 3.23
N LYS A 164 6.72 -13.57 3.87
CA LYS A 164 6.96 -14.52 4.96
C LYS A 164 6.74 -15.98 4.56
N THR A 165 7.03 -16.31 3.31
CA THR A 165 6.89 -17.71 2.84
C THR A 165 7.94 -18.65 3.42
N ASP A 166 9.01 -18.13 3.99
CA ASP A 166 9.99 -18.85 4.81
C ASP A 166 9.40 -19.44 6.09
N LEU A 167 8.25 -18.93 6.56
CA LEU A 167 7.52 -19.44 7.72
C LEU A 167 6.48 -20.52 7.35
N LEU A 168 6.35 -20.87 6.07
CA LEU A 168 5.40 -21.85 5.56
C LEU A 168 6.11 -23.14 5.12
N GLU A 169 5.44 -24.26 5.24
CA GLU A 169 5.85 -25.48 4.54
C GLU A 169 5.60 -25.32 3.03
N GLY A 170 6.44 -25.96 2.20
CA GLY A 170 6.34 -25.80 0.74
C GLY A 170 4.97 -26.14 0.16
N ALA A 171 4.27 -27.12 0.74
CA ALA A 171 2.91 -27.47 0.34
C ALA A 171 1.89 -26.39 0.70
N GLU A 172 2.02 -25.76 1.88
CA GLU A 172 1.15 -24.67 2.33
C GLU A 172 1.34 -23.43 1.44
N ALA A 173 2.59 -23.05 1.16
CA ALA A 173 2.89 -21.95 0.28
C ALA A 173 2.30 -22.14 -1.13
N THR A 174 2.43 -23.35 -1.68
CA THR A 174 1.87 -23.70 -2.99
C THR A 174 0.34 -23.61 -2.99
N ALA A 175 -0.31 -24.15 -1.96
CA ALA A 175 -1.77 -24.10 -1.81
C ALA A 175 -2.27 -22.66 -1.69
N LEU A 176 -1.61 -21.82 -0.87
CA LEU A 176 -1.95 -20.41 -0.70
C LEU A 176 -1.85 -19.64 -2.03
N VAL A 177 -0.75 -19.80 -2.76
CA VAL A 177 -0.58 -19.17 -4.08
C VAL A 177 -1.66 -19.62 -5.05
N GLY A 178 -2.05 -20.92 -5.03
CA GLY A 178 -3.16 -21.44 -5.83
C GLY A 178 -4.50 -20.79 -5.49
N THR A 179 -4.80 -20.63 -4.21
CA THR A 179 -6.02 -19.97 -3.72
C THR A 179 -6.06 -18.50 -4.15
N LEU A 180 -4.97 -17.75 -3.92
CA LEU A 180 -4.90 -16.34 -4.29
C LEU A 180 -5.05 -16.12 -5.80
N ARG A 181 -4.45 -16.98 -6.63
CA ARG A 181 -4.65 -16.94 -8.09
C ARG A 181 -6.10 -17.22 -8.49
N GLY A 182 -6.75 -18.14 -7.79
CA GLY A 182 -8.16 -18.48 -8.05
C GLY A 182 -9.12 -17.35 -7.66
N SER A 183 -8.79 -16.56 -6.66
CA SER A 183 -9.59 -15.42 -6.17
C SER A 183 -9.26 -14.10 -6.86
N SER A 184 -8.18 -14.04 -7.63
CA SER A 184 -7.73 -12.84 -8.32
C SER A 184 -8.34 -12.70 -9.71
N ARG A 185 -8.27 -11.47 -10.26
CA ARG A 185 -8.58 -11.23 -11.67
C ARG A 185 -7.60 -11.98 -12.58
N SER A 186 -8.07 -12.32 -13.78
CA SER A 186 -7.20 -12.94 -14.80
C SER A 186 -6.00 -12.02 -15.11
N GLY A 187 -4.80 -12.58 -15.12
CA GLY A 187 -3.56 -11.88 -15.44
C GLY A 187 -2.82 -11.31 -14.22
N VAL A 188 -3.40 -11.37 -13.01
CA VAL A 188 -2.71 -10.96 -11.78
C VAL A 188 -1.49 -11.82 -11.51
N GLN A 189 -0.35 -11.19 -11.28
CA GLN A 189 0.87 -11.88 -10.91
C GLN A 189 0.89 -12.15 -9.40
N VAL A 190 1.18 -13.39 -9.02
CA VAL A 190 1.38 -13.77 -7.61
C VAL A 190 2.83 -14.20 -7.45
N ILE A 191 3.59 -13.44 -6.68
CA ILE A 191 5.00 -13.71 -6.36
C ILE A 191 5.16 -14.01 -4.88
N THR A 192 6.18 -14.78 -4.53
CA THR A 192 6.50 -15.15 -3.15
C THR A 192 7.81 -14.50 -2.73
N THR A 193 7.90 -14.09 -1.46
CA THR A 193 9.11 -13.52 -0.87
C THR A 193 9.21 -13.87 0.62
N SER A 194 10.39 -13.69 1.17
CA SER A 194 10.74 -13.99 2.57
C SER A 194 11.38 -12.77 3.24
#